data_13a3364daf1561d920c54c031a6ac7dd
#
_entry.id   13a3364daf1561d920c54c031a6ac7dd
#
_cell.length_a   1.000
_cell.length_b   1.000
_cell.length_c   1.000
_cell.angle_alpha   90.00
_cell.angle_beta   90.00
_cell.angle_gamma   90.00
#
_symmetry.space_group_name_H-M   'P 1'
#
loop_
_entity.id
_entity.type
_entity.pdbx_description
1 polymer ?
#
loop_
_entity_poly.entity_id
_entity_poly.type
_entity_poly.pdbx_seq_one_letter_code
_entity_poly.pdbx_strand_id
1 'polypeptide(L)'
;TQDVTLQIRNTGRESWPVNGDIKLGTWNPRDYESSVWTPSGTGAWLSPSRLSAVDRNVTNGAKSTVDTNEVAEFTARLTIPTTMPAGTYRLYVRPVKEGVTWFPEDYGMFFPINITVPPYRHQVTHQSFANGNPNSMPRGSTMTARLAIQNTGRATWQTTGPNAVKLGTERPKD
;
A
#
# COMPACT_ATOMS: atom_id res chain seq x y z
N THR A 1 -2.57 -1.77 -2.73
CA THR A 1 -2.84 -0.36 -2.39
C THR A 1 -4.18 -0.21 -1.71
N GLN A 2 -4.29 0.71 -0.79
CA GLN A 2 -5.54 1.03 -0.08
C GLN A 2 -5.60 2.54 0.14
N ASP A 3 -6.74 3.15 -0.14
CA ASP A 3 -6.98 4.55 0.19
C ASP A 3 -7.40 4.67 1.66
N VAL A 4 -6.88 5.69 2.32
CA VAL A 4 -7.20 6.05 3.71
C VAL A 4 -7.65 7.49 3.76
N THR A 5 -8.60 7.76 4.63
CA THR A 5 -9.16 9.10 4.83
C THR A 5 -9.15 9.44 6.32
N LEU A 6 -8.78 10.66 6.65
CA LEU A 6 -8.83 11.22 7.99
C LEU A 6 -9.59 12.54 7.97
N GLN A 7 -10.50 12.70 8.90
CA GLN A 7 -11.24 13.94 9.08
C GLN A 7 -10.88 14.59 10.40
N ILE A 8 -10.50 15.86 10.35
CA ILE A 8 -10.04 16.63 11.51
C ILE A 8 -10.81 17.95 11.59
N ARG A 9 -11.36 18.26 12.76
CA ARG A 9 -12.01 19.54 13.03
C ARG A 9 -10.96 20.62 13.28
N ASN A 10 -11.08 21.74 12.61
CA ASN A 10 -10.30 22.92 12.93
C ASN A 10 -10.84 23.57 14.23
N THR A 11 -10.13 23.39 15.32
CA THR A 11 -10.47 24.03 16.61
C THR A 11 -9.66 25.31 16.85
N GLY A 12 -8.77 25.64 15.92
CA GLY A 12 -7.94 26.84 15.96
C GLY A 12 -8.67 28.08 15.47
N ARG A 13 -7.97 29.21 15.46
CA ARG A 13 -8.49 30.50 15.02
C ARG A 13 -8.20 30.79 13.53
N GLU A 14 -7.17 30.14 12.98
CA GLU A 14 -6.78 30.35 11.59
C GLU A 14 -7.54 29.38 10.67
N SER A 15 -7.95 29.85 9.51
CA SER A 15 -8.53 29.03 8.46
C SER A 15 -7.45 28.18 7.79
N TRP A 16 -7.78 26.95 7.44
CA TRP A 16 -6.89 26.02 6.75
C TRP A 16 -7.21 26.02 5.25
N PRO A 17 -6.31 26.47 4.39
CA PRO A 17 -6.56 26.46 2.94
C PRO A 17 -6.65 25.02 2.40
N VAL A 18 -7.62 24.76 1.53
CA VAL A 18 -7.65 23.52 0.73
C VAL A 18 -6.45 23.51 -0.22
N ASN A 19 -5.75 22.40 -0.30
CA ASN A 19 -4.49 22.23 -1.04
C ASN A 19 -3.38 23.22 -0.61
N GLY A 20 -3.47 23.75 0.63
CA GLY A 20 -2.55 24.76 1.16
C GLY A 20 -1.38 24.19 1.96
N ASP A 21 -0.93 24.98 2.93
CA ASP A 21 0.22 24.71 3.79
C ASP A 21 -0.08 23.81 5.00
N ILE A 22 -1.35 23.50 5.25
CA ILE A 22 -1.73 22.49 6.27
C ILE A 22 -1.67 21.11 5.63
N LYS A 23 -0.79 20.26 6.14
CA LYS A 23 -0.55 18.91 5.64
C LYS A 23 -0.68 17.87 6.73
N LEU A 24 -0.92 16.63 6.34
CA LEU A 24 -0.85 15.48 7.21
C LEU A 24 0.54 14.85 7.09
N GLY A 25 1.33 14.93 8.14
CA GLY A 25 2.69 14.40 8.16
C GLY A 25 2.82 13.12 8.99
N THR A 26 3.87 12.36 8.75
CA THR A 26 4.24 11.19 9.55
C THR A 26 4.69 11.62 10.95
N TRP A 27 4.30 10.84 11.96
CA TRP A 27 4.56 11.12 13.36
C TRP A 27 5.04 9.88 14.11
N ASN A 28 5.81 10.08 15.17
CA ASN A 28 6.33 9.04 16.05
C ASN A 28 7.26 7.99 15.36
N PRO A 29 8.48 8.39 14.96
CA PRO A 29 9.09 9.71 15.12
C PRO A 29 8.57 10.73 14.09
N ARG A 30 8.80 12.03 14.38
CA ARG A 30 8.43 13.13 13.49
C ARG A 30 9.18 13.02 12.17
N ASP A 31 8.49 13.29 11.05
CA ASP A 31 9.08 13.37 9.70
C ASP A 31 9.77 12.08 9.22
N TYR A 32 9.44 10.91 9.79
CA TYR A 32 10.04 9.69 9.29
C TYR A 32 9.54 9.35 7.87
N GLU A 33 10.42 8.81 7.05
CA GLU A 33 10.07 8.31 5.73
C GLU A 33 9.35 6.98 5.84
N SER A 34 8.08 6.96 5.43
CA SER A 34 7.25 5.77 5.54
C SER A 34 7.50 4.81 4.39
N SER A 35 7.71 3.53 4.70
CA SER A 35 7.82 2.46 3.69
C SER A 35 6.52 2.18 2.95
N VAL A 36 5.37 2.66 3.45
CA VAL A 36 4.06 2.45 2.82
C VAL A 36 3.58 3.63 1.98
N TRP A 37 4.45 4.61 1.72
CA TRP A 37 4.11 5.77 0.92
C TRP A 37 3.87 5.42 -0.56
N THR A 38 3.02 6.20 -1.23
CA THR A 38 2.72 6.05 -2.65
C THR A 38 3.37 7.20 -3.42
N PRO A 39 4.41 6.93 -4.25
CA PRO A 39 5.22 7.99 -4.86
C PRO A 39 4.55 8.71 -6.03
N SER A 40 3.56 8.10 -6.68
CA SER A 40 2.92 8.66 -7.87
C SER A 40 1.52 8.10 -8.11
N GLY A 41 0.75 8.76 -8.98
CA GLY A 41 -0.61 8.37 -9.35
C GLY A 41 -1.68 8.93 -8.41
N THR A 42 -2.91 8.46 -8.56
CA THR A 42 -4.05 8.91 -7.73
C THR A 42 -3.80 8.58 -6.26
N GLY A 43 -3.96 9.57 -5.38
CA GLY A 43 -3.72 9.44 -3.94
C GLY A 43 -2.24 9.35 -3.56
N ALA A 44 -1.33 9.74 -4.47
CA ALA A 44 0.11 9.83 -4.18
C ALA A 44 0.35 10.81 -3.02
N TRP A 45 1.35 10.47 -2.20
CA TRP A 45 1.79 11.36 -1.14
C TRP A 45 2.59 12.54 -1.71
N LEU A 46 2.59 13.64 -0.99
CA LEU A 46 3.40 14.82 -1.34
C LEU A 46 4.91 14.54 -1.19
N SER A 47 5.28 13.70 -0.21
CA SER A 47 6.64 13.20 0.02
C SER A 47 6.58 11.93 0.88
N PRO A 48 7.69 11.19 1.11
CA PRO A 48 7.71 10.02 1.99
C PRO A 48 7.25 10.30 3.43
N SER A 49 7.25 11.56 3.87
CA SER A 49 6.82 11.99 5.19
C SER A 49 5.59 12.91 5.21
N ARG A 50 4.96 13.17 4.04
CA ARG A 50 3.75 14.00 3.91
C ARG A 50 2.70 13.28 3.08
N LEU A 51 1.62 12.89 3.74
CA LEU A 51 0.56 12.11 3.11
C LEU A 51 -0.22 12.95 2.11
N SER A 52 -0.86 14.03 2.59
CA SER A 52 -1.64 14.95 1.76
C SER A 52 -1.70 16.34 2.39
N ALA A 53 -2.13 17.34 1.62
CA ALA A 53 -2.69 18.58 2.14
C ALA A 53 -4.14 18.36 2.56
N VAL A 54 -4.82 19.42 3.02
CA VAL A 54 -6.29 19.43 3.17
C VAL A 54 -6.91 19.24 1.79
N ASP A 55 -7.64 18.16 1.58
CA ASP A 55 -8.27 17.87 0.26
C ASP A 55 -9.55 18.68 0.06
N ARG A 56 -10.36 18.79 1.13
CA ARG A 56 -11.63 19.54 1.09
C ARG A 56 -12.13 19.92 2.48
N ASN A 57 -13.06 20.86 2.50
CA ASN A 57 -13.89 21.15 3.66
C ASN A 57 -15.13 20.24 3.63
N VAL A 58 -15.26 19.35 4.61
CA VAL A 58 -16.39 18.41 4.70
C VAL A 58 -17.66 19.11 5.17
N THR A 59 -17.53 20.13 6.04
CA THR A 59 -18.67 20.88 6.57
C THR A 59 -19.33 21.75 5.49
N ASN A 60 -18.51 22.33 4.60
CA ASN A 60 -18.98 23.13 3.48
C ASN A 60 -18.09 22.89 2.25
N GLY A 61 -18.49 21.93 1.43
CA GLY A 61 -17.70 21.49 0.26
C GLY A 61 -17.48 22.55 -0.83
N ALA A 62 -18.17 23.67 -0.79
CA ALA A 62 -17.99 24.77 -1.74
C ALA A 62 -16.86 25.74 -1.33
N LYS A 63 -16.40 25.67 -0.07
CA LYS A 63 -15.32 26.53 0.43
C LYS A 63 -13.95 26.01 0.06
N SER A 64 -13.06 26.93 -0.28
CA SER A 64 -11.61 26.67 -0.46
C SER A 64 -10.81 26.78 0.84
N THR A 65 -11.48 26.97 1.99
CA THR A 65 -10.90 27.04 3.33
C THR A 65 -11.71 26.21 4.31
N VAL A 66 -11.08 25.75 5.38
CA VAL A 66 -11.72 25.10 6.52
C VAL A 66 -11.60 26.07 7.70
N ASP A 67 -12.68 26.75 8.02
CA ASP A 67 -12.72 27.76 9.07
C ASP A 67 -12.85 27.11 10.46
N THR A 68 -12.79 27.92 11.53
CA THR A 68 -12.97 27.45 12.90
C THR A 68 -14.26 26.65 13.05
N ASN A 69 -14.18 25.49 13.69
CA ASN A 69 -15.25 24.50 13.92
C ASN A 69 -15.69 23.70 12.66
N GLU A 70 -15.15 23.98 11.48
CA GLU A 70 -15.38 23.18 10.29
C GLU A 70 -14.41 21.96 10.26
N VAL A 71 -14.68 21.00 9.38
CA VAL A 71 -13.96 19.72 9.30
C VAL A 71 -13.19 19.64 7.99
N ALA A 72 -11.89 19.47 8.11
CA ALA A 72 -10.98 19.14 7.00
C ALA A 72 -10.97 17.64 6.72
N GLU A 73 -10.81 17.27 5.47
CA GLU A 73 -10.51 15.90 5.04
C GLU A 73 -9.13 15.82 4.43
N PHE A 74 -8.42 14.75 4.77
CA PHE A 74 -7.13 14.36 4.22
C PHE A 74 -7.26 12.95 3.66
N THR A 75 -6.86 12.74 2.41
CA THR A 75 -6.89 11.45 1.74
C THR A 75 -5.50 11.08 1.24
N ALA A 76 -5.10 9.84 1.44
CA ALA A 76 -3.84 9.32 0.93
C ALA A 76 -3.98 7.85 0.53
N ARG A 77 -3.12 7.38 -0.36
CA ARG A 77 -3.03 5.97 -0.74
C ARG A 77 -1.85 5.31 -0.06
N LEU A 78 -2.07 4.17 0.57
CA LEU A 78 -1.02 3.33 1.13
C LEU A 78 -0.62 2.25 0.12
N THR A 79 0.67 2.14 -0.15
CA THR A 79 1.24 1.07 -0.97
C THR A 79 2.08 0.16 -0.09
N ILE A 80 1.64 -1.08 0.08
CA ILE A 80 2.36 -2.05 0.90
C ILE A 80 3.47 -2.69 0.08
N PRO A 81 4.75 -2.55 0.48
CA PRO A 81 5.85 -3.24 -0.19
C PRO A 81 5.70 -4.75 -0.12
N THR A 82 6.08 -5.44 -1.19
CA THR A 82 6.05 -6.92 -1.23
C THR A 82 7.00 -7.57 -0.25
N THR A 83 7.99 -6.84 0.21
CA THR A 83 9.00 -7.25 1.21
C THR A 83 8.55 -7.02 2.65
N MET A 84 7.45 -6.31 2.88
CA MET A 84 6.97 -6.00 4.22
C MET A 84 6.44 -7.27 4.91
N PRO A 85 6.95 -7.67 6.08
CA PRO A 85 6.51 -8.88 6.76
C PRO A 85 5.02 -8.85 7.13
N ALA A 86 4.41 -10.00 7.27
CA ALA A 86 3.05 -10.08 7.85
C ALA A 86 3.07 -9.59 9.30
N GLY A 87 2.04 -8.85 9.69
CA GLY A 87 1.96 -8.27 11.03
C GLY A 87 0.99 -7.11 11.10
N THR A 88 0.87 -6.54 12.28
CA THR A 88 0.07 -5.34 12.54
C THR A 88 0.99 -4.15 12.75
N TYR A 89 0.80 -3.12 11.97
CA TYR A 89 1.58 -1.88 11.98
C TYR A 89 0.68 -0.69 12.25
N ARG A 90 1.28 0.41 12.67
CA ARG A 90 0.59 1.69 12.89
C ARG A 90 1.35 2.79 12.16
N LEU A 91 0.68 3.43 11.21
CA LEU A 91 1.18 4.64 10.57
C LEU A 91 0.68 5.83 11.38
N TYR A 92 1.50 6.33 12.28
CA TYR A 92 1.17 7.52 13.07
C TYR A 92 1.25 8.77 12.20
N VAL A 93 0.27 9.64 12.37
CA VAL A 93 0.14 10.87 11.58
C VAL A 93 -0.24 12.05 12.48
N ARG A 94 0.10 13.26 12.03
CA ARG A 94 -0.22 14.49 12.72
C ARG A 94 -0.32 15.65 11.73
N PRO A 95 -1.24 16.60 11.90
CA PRO A 95 -1.26 17.82 11.10
C PRO A 95 -0.04 18.70 11.38
N VAL A 96 0.44 19.37 10.32
CA VAL A 96 1.54 20.33 10.36
C VAL A 96 1.18 21.53 9.48
N LYS A 97 1.47 22.73 9.96
CA LYS A 97 1.55 23.94 9.14
C LYS A 97 2.98 24.08 8.67
N GLU A 98 3.21 23.84 7.38
CA GLU A 98 4.56 23.79 6.82
C GLU A 98 5.36 25.07 7.06
N GLY A 99 6.61 24.89 7.48
CA GLY A 99 7.51 25.99 7.80
C GLY A 99 7.18 26.74 9.10
N VAL A 100 6.09 26.36 9.81
CA VAL A 100 5.64 27.05 11.02
C VAL A 100 5.64 26.13 12.24
N THR A 101 4.75 25.16 12.32
CA THR A 101 4.61 24.31 13.50
C THR A 101 3.85 23.03 13.23
N TRP A 102 4.13 21.99 14.02
CA TRP A 102 3.25 20.84 14.21
C TRP A 102 2.10 21.23 15.14
N PHE A 103 0.91 20.71 14.89
CA PHE A 103 -0.22 20.99 15.76
C PHE A 103 0.05 20.44 17.15
N PRO A 104 -0.30 21.20 18.22
CA PRO A 104 0.11 20.86 19.58
C PRO A 104 -0.60 19.62 20.13
N GLU A 105 -1.83 19.37 19.70
CA GLU A 105 -2.64 18.28 20.21
C GLU A 105 -2.15 16.95 19.64
N ASP A 106 -1.66 16.07 20.50
CA ASP A 106 -1.27 14.70 20.15
C ASP A 106 -2.34 13.72 20.61
N TYR A 107 -3.27 13.42 19.74
CA TYR A 107 -4.32 12.43 20.01
C TYR A 107 -3.88 10.99 19.69
N GLY A 108 -2.61 10.77 19.38
CA GLY A 108 -2.10 9.45 19.00
C GLY A 108 -2.75 8.91 17.73
N MET A 109 -3.07 9.77 16.77
CA MET A 109 -3.74 9.38 15.51
C MET A 109 -2.86 8.46 14.69
N PHE A 110 -3.43 7.34 14.22
CA PHE A 110 -2.74 6.43 13.34
C PHE A 110 -3.71 5.69 12.42
N PHE A 111 -3.18 5.25 11.28
CA PHE A 111 -3.86 4.26 10.43
C PHE A 111 -3.36 2.86 10.82
N PRO A 112 -4.27 1.94 11.23
CA PRO A 112 -3.89 0.56 11.46
C PRO A 112 -3.66 -0.15 10.12
N ILE A 113 -2.54 -0.86 9.99
CA ILE A 113 -2.17 -1.61 8.80
C ILE A 113 -1.99 -3.07 9.17
N ASN A 114 -2.87 -3.93 8.66
CA ASN A 114 -2.81 -5.37 8.89
C ASN A 114 -2.30 -6.05 7.62
N ILE A 115 -1.08 -6.56 7.67
CA ILE A 115 -0.45 -7.24 6.54
C ILE A 115 -0.59 -8.73 6.70
N THR A 116 -1.16 -9.38 5.70
CA THR A 116 -1.32 -10.83 5.66
C THR A 116 -0.61 -11.41 4.46
N VAL A 117 0.01 -12.58 4.63
CA VAL A 117 0.53 -13.36 3.51
C VAL A 117 -0.64 -14.16 2.93
N PRO A 118 -0.89 -14.12 1.62
CA PRO A 118 -1.90 -14.96 0.99
C PRO A 118 -1.67 -16.45 1.29
N PRO A 119 -2.72 -17.26 1.44
CA PRO A 119 -2.57 -18.69 1.70
C PRO A 119 -1.78 -19.39 0.59
N TYR A 120 -2.05 -19.05 -0.66
CA TYR A 120 -1.37 -19.61 -1.82
C TYR A 120 -0.55 -18.54 -2.54
N ARG A 121 0.76 -18.67 -2.49
CA ARG A 121 1.72 -17.80 -3.19
C ARG A 121 2.96 -18.63 -3.54
N HIS A 122 3.55 -18.33 -4.67
CA HIS A 122 4.76 -19.03 -5.12
C HIS A 122 5.77 -18.08 -5.73
N GLN A 123 6.99 -18.54 -5.83
CA GLN A 123 8.07 -17.94 -6.59
C GLN A 123 8.76 -19.03 -7.42
N VAL A 124 8.92 -18.80 -8.72
CA VAL A 124 9.72 -19.67 -9.56
C VAL A 124 11.19 -19.43 -9.23
N THR A 125 11.89 -20.47 -8.78
CA THR A 125 13.31 -20.40 -8.42
C THR A 125 14.22 -20.96 -9.49
N HIS A 126 13.71 -21.89 -10.33
CA HIS A 126 14.47 -22.46 -11.42
C HIS A 126 13.53 -22.96 -12.51
N GLN A 127 13.95 -22.76 -13.76
CA GLN A 127 13.31 -23.34 -14.95
C GLN A 127 14.40 -23.82 -15.90
N SER A 128 14.31 -25.04 -16.37
CA SER A 128 15.22 -25.57 -17.36
C SER A 128 14.52 -26.54 -18.32
N PHE A 129 15.10 -26.69 -19.49
CA PHE A 129 14.66 -27.61 -20.53
C PHE A 129 15.82 -28.54 -20.87
N ALA A 130 15.57 -29.86 -20.86
CA ALA A 130 16.54 -30.81 -21.35
C ALA A 130 16.62 -30.65 -22.87
N ASN A 131 17.78 -30.45 -23.45
CA ASN A 131 18.02 -30.30 -24.89
C ASN A 131 17.73 -28.92 -25.52
N GLY A 132 17.73 -27.82 -24.76
CA GLY A 132 17.82 -26.48 -25.33
C GLY A 132 16.53 -25.69 -25.37
N ASN A 133 16.32 -24.88 -26.42
CA ASN A 133 15.27 -23.89 -26.49
C ASN A 133 13.90 -24.53 -26.82
N PRO A 134 12.85 -24.33 -25.97
CA PRO A 134 11.51 -24.85 -26.22
C PRO A 134 10.80 -24.21 -27.42
N ASN A 135 11.34 -23.13 -27.97
CA ASN A 135 10.70 -22.39 -29.09
C ASN A 135 10.85 -23.11 -30.44
N SER A 136 11.59 -24.21 -30.52
CA SER A 136 11.78 -24.96 -31.74
C SER A 136 11.78 -26.46 -31.45
N MET A 137 10.63 -27.10 -31.61
CA MET A 137 10.47 -28.55 -31.47
C MET A 137 9.96 -29.16 -32.77
N PRO A 138 10.59 -30.22 -33.31
CA PRO A 138 10.06 -31.00 -34.39
C PRO A 138 8.68 -31.60 -34.05
N ARG A 139 7.81 -31.74 -35.02
CA ARG A 139 6.52 -32.43 -34.85
C ARG A 139 6.75 -33.86 -34.32
N GLY A 140 5.99 -34.25 -33.31
CA GLY A 140 6.09 -35.58 -32.71
C GLY A 140 7.27 -35.76 -31.71
N SER A 141 8.09 -34.72 -31.51
CA SER A 141 9.14 -34.79 -30.49
C SER A 141 8.59 -34.52 -29.08
N THR A 142 9.31 -35.03 -28.08
CA THR A 142 9.04 -34.78 -26.66
C THR A 142 10.20 -34.05 -26.04
N MET A 143 9.91 -33.19 -25.04
CA MET A 143 10.92 -32.49 -24.27
C MET A 143 10.60 -32.56 -22.78
N THR A 144 11.62 -32.74 -21.97
CA THR A 144 11.47 -32.65 -20.51
C THR A 144 11.76 -31.24 -20.04
N ALA A 145 10.76 -30.61 -19.41
CA ALA A 145 10.95 -29.37 -18.68
C ALA A 145 11.03 -29.63 -17.18
N ARG A 146 11.87 -28.86 -16.49
CA ARG A 146 11.95 -28.86 -15.03
C ARG A 146 11.61 -27.48 -14.53
N LEU A 147 10.75 -27.43 -13.52
CA LEU A 147 10.33 -26.20 -12.84
C LEU A 147 10.50 -26.41 -11.33
N ALA A 148 11.28 -25.54 -10.69
CA ALA A 148 11.36 -25.49 -9.23
C ALA A 148 10.59 -24.26 -8.75
N ILE A 149 9.67 -24.50 -7.81
CA ILE A 149 8.76 -23.48 -7.29
C ILE A 149 8.85 -23.49 -5.77
N GLN A 150 9.17 -22.34 -5.19
CA GLN A 150 9.16 -22.16 -3.75
C GLN A 150 7.76 -21.73 -3.28
N ASN A 151 7.24 -22.39 -2.26
CA ASN A 151 6.04 -21.92 -1.56
C ASN A 151 6.38 -20.68 -0.74
N THR A 152 5.81 -19.54 -1.08
CA THR A 152 5.94 -18.27 -0.34
C THR A 152 4.62 -17.86 0.31
N GLY A 153 3.59 -18.72 0.26
CA GLY A 153 2.32 -18.56 0.93
C GLY A 153 2.29 -19.14 2.34
N ARG A 154 1.16 -19.02 3.04
CA ARG A 154 0.96 -19.58 4.38
C ARG A 154 0.49 -21.04 4.37
N ALA A 155 -0.17 -21.47 3.30
CA ALA A 155 -0.70 -22.82 3.21
C ALA A 155 0.40 -23.82 2.86
N THR A 156 0.41 -24.95 3.55
CA THR A 156 1.28 -26.08 3.18
C THR A 156 0.81 -26.68 1.85
N TRP A 157 1.73 -26.93 0.95
CA TRP A 157 1.43 -27.59 -0.31
C TRP A 157 1.40 -29.11 -0.09
N GLN A 158 0.26 -29.70 -0.38
CA GLN A 158 0.12 -31.15 -0.38
C GLN A 158 0.60 -31.71 -1.72
N THR A 159 1.33 -32.81 -1.68
CA THR A 159 1.82 -33.52 -2.89
C THR A 159 0.82 -34.54 -3.42
N THR A 160 -0.11 -34.98 -2.57
CA THR A 160 -1.10 -36.00 -2.87
C THR A 160 -2.47 -35.64 -2.28
N GLY A 161 -3.52 -36.32 -2.72
CA GLY A 161 -4.88 -36.12 -2.21
C GLY A 161 -5.67 -35.03 -2.96
N PRO A 162 -6.91 -34.75 -2.50
CA PRO A 162 -7.83 -33.86 -3.21
C PRO A 162 -7.37 -32.39 -3.24
N ASN A 163 -6.54 -32.00 -2.29
CA ASN A 163 -5.98 -30.65 -2.17
C ASN A 163 -4.52 -30.56 -2.62
N ALA A 164 -4.02 -31.52 -3.41
CA ALA A 164 -2.68 -31.49 -3.95
C ALA A 164 -2.47 -30.30 -4.89
N VAL A 165 -1.36 -29.60 -4.73
CA VAL A 165 -0.96 -28.53 -5.66
C VAL A 165 -0.48 -29.16 -6.96
N LYS A 166 -1.06 -28.72 -8.07
CA LYS A 166 -0.78 -29.22 -9.41
C LYS A 166 -0.35 -28.08 -10.32
N LEU A 167 0.49 -28.41 -11.30
CA LEU A 167 0.80 -27.49 -12.39
C LEU A 167 -0.28 -27.64 -13.47
N GLY A 168 -0.96 -26.56 -13.77
CA GLY A 168 -1.99 -26.49 -14.83
C GLY A 168 -1.56 -25.57 -15.96
N THR A 169 -2.26 -25.66 -17.09
CA THR A 169 -2.14 -24.72 -18.20
C THR A 169 -2.96 -23.46 -17.93
N GLU A 170 -2.51 -22.30 -18.37
CA GLU A 170 -3.22 -21.03 -18.15
C GLU A 170 -3.88 -20.47 -19.43
N ARG A 171 -3.26 -20.70 -20.59
CA ARG A 171 -3.76 -20.15 -21.88
C ARG A 171 -3.66 -21.17 -23.00
N PRO A 172 -4.78 -21.70 -23.52
CA PRO A 172 -6.14 -21.56 -22.99
C PRO A 172 -6.27 -22.24 -21.62
N LYS A 173 -7.24 -21.79 -20.82
CA LYS A 173 -7.59 -22.49 -19.56
C LYS A 173 -8.26 -23.83 -19.94
N ASP A 174 -7.92 -24.86 -19.20
CA ASP A 174 -8.52 -26.19 -19.32
C ASP A 174 -10.01 -26.18 -18.91
#